data_50bf4e1ff42d582ea8e55007c89afdd0
#
_entry.id   50bf4e1ff42d582ea8e55007c89afdd0
#
_cell.length_a   1.000
_cell.length_b   1.000
_cell.length_c   1.000
_cell.angle_alpha   90.00
_cell.angle_beta   90.00
_cell.angle_gamma   90.00
#
_symmetry.space_group_name_H-M   'P 1'
#
loop_
_entity.id
_entity.type
_entity.pdbx_description
1 polymer ?
#
loop_
_entity_poly.entity_id
_entity_poly.type
_entity_poly.pdbx_seq_one_letter_code
_entity_poly.pdbx_strand_id
1 'polypeptide(L)'
;MARRRELIRDGLQQRVASGLHLGRLHPGERLGSARQTAREAGTDYRMVVAALRGLEWDGLLEIRPRGGIYVGRRAPRLPSHQPRGFGDRLVELTLGELAGGLPIAVVAERLRHCLDAARLRAACIECNQDQLDFLCEELQVGFGLESAAVEIDRLRGGPPLPVRQADVLVSTIFHAGEIRRCAARLGKACVIVTLDPRRRAEVTRRLAERPVYFIGADPRWAAKALVIWAGEPGAERLRALTIGHDSLENIPEDAAVMLMPRARRLLAGTALVERALPHRGFSLETTRQILSFVVHANMAAATARAGG
;
A
#
# COMPACT_ATOMS: atom_id res chain seq x y z
N MET A 1 18.48 59.36 -10.50
CA MET A 1 17.44 58.73 -9.68
C MET A 1 17.13 57.27 -10.10
N ALA A 2 17.04 56.98 -11.39
CA ALA A 2 16.77 55.62 -11.88
C ALA A 2 17.82 54.58 -11.42
N ARG A 3 19.10 54.84 -11.61
CA ARG A 3 20.22 53.95 -11.23
C ARG A 3 20.23 53.61 -9.73
N ARG A 4 19.85 54.54 -8.85
CA ARG A 4 19.79 54.31 -7.40
C ARG A 4 18.59 53.41 -7.01
N ARG A 5 17.46 53.52 -7.74
CA ARG A 5 16.30 52.66 -7.58
C ARG A 5 16.62 51.24 -8.01
N GLU A 6 17.34 51.02 -9.11
CA GLU A 6 17.80 49.71 -9.57
C GLU A 6 18.71 49.05 -8.55
N LEU A 7 19.72 49.75 -8.04
CA LEU A 7 20.61 49.23 -6.99
C LEU A 7 19.85 48.76 -5.75
N ILE A 8 18.83 49.50 -5.33
CA ILE A 8 17.98 49.11 -4.19
C ILE A 8 17.18 47.86 -4.53
N ARG A 9 16.58 47.78 -5.73
CA ARG A 9 15.85 46.62 -6.21
C ARG A 9 16.73 45.39 -6.27
N ASP A 10 17.91 45.48 -6.87
CA ASP A 10 18.86 44.39 -7.04
C ASP A 10 19.36 43.88 -5.67
N GLY A 11 19.67 44.77 -4.72
CA GLY A 11 20.07 44.40 -3.38
C GLY A 11 18.97 43.67 -2.61
N LEU A 12 17.72 44.12 -2.71
CA LEU A 12 16.57 43.45 -2.12
C LEU A 12 16.28 42.12 -2.78
N GLN A 13 16.36 42.04 -4.10
CA GLN A 13 16.20 40.83 -4.88
C GLN A 13 17.22 39.77 -4.44
N GLN A 14 18.50 40.18 -4.41
CA GLN A 14 19.57 39.28 -3.99
C GLN A 14 19.40 38.78 -2.56
N ARG A 15 19.01 39.65 -1.62
CA ARG A 15 18.76 39.30 -0.23
C ARG A 15 17.63 38.26 -0.10
N VAL A 16 16.52 38.49 -0.81
CA VAL A 16 15.38 37.59 -0.79
C VAL A 16 15.70 36.26 -1.47
N ALA A 17 16.35 36.32 -2.67
CA ALA A 17 16.73 35.13 -3.42
C ALA A 17 17.74 34.26 -2.62
N SER A 18 18.77 34.89 -2.03
CA SER A 18 19.74 34.18 -1.19
C SER A 18 19.10 33.58 0.05
N GLY A 19 18.19 34.31 0.69
CA GLY A 19 17.46 33.81 1.87
C GLY A 19 16.59 32.61 1.54
N LEU A 20 15.89 32.65 0.41
CA LEU A 20 15.11 31.51 -0.10
C LEU A 20 16.01 30.33 -0.49
N HIS A 21 17.10 30.60 -1.21
CA HIS A 21 18.05 29.58 -1.66
C HIS A 21 18.70 28.82 -0.49
N LEU A 22 19.04 29.56 0.57
CA LEU A 22 19.65 28.99 1.78
C LEU A 22 18.63 28.47 2.81
N GLY A 23 17.32 28.49 2.49
CA GLY A 23 16.28 28.09 3.43
C GLY A 23 16.12 28.96 4.67
N ARG A 24 16.73 30.18 4.67
CA ARG A 24 16.62 31.17 5.75
C ARG A 24 15.34 32.00 5.69
N LEU A 25 14.72 32.06 4.53
CA LEU A 25 13.44 32.71 4.30
C LEU A 25 12.47 31.70 3.67
N HIS A 26 11.21 31.78 4.08
CA HIS A 26 10.16 30.89 3.56
C HIS A 26 9.05 31.67 2.85
N PRO A 27 8.41 31.10 1.82
CA PRO A 27 7.27 31.73 1.15
C PRO A 27 6.16 32.11 2.15
N GLY A 28 5.75 33.39 2.12
CA GLY A 28 4.78 33.94 3.05
C GLY A 28 5.37 34.48 4.36
N GLU A 29 6.67 34.36 4.59
CA GLU A 29 7.35 34.92 5.74
C GLU A 29 7.37 36.46 5.69
N ARG A 30 7.27 37.11 6.85
CA ARG A 30 7.26 38.57 6.98
C ARG A 30 8.68 39.13 6.97
N LEU A 31 8.98 40.01 6.01
CA LEU A 31 10.29 40.66 5.86
C LEU A 31 10.40 41.99 6.59
N GLY A 32 9.30 42.52 7.12
CA GLY A 32 9.29 43.82 7.81
C GLY A 32 8.37 44.84 7.15
N SER A 33 8.76 46.11 7.18
CA SER A 33 8.01 47.22 6.55
C SER A 33 8.87 48.04 5.61
N ALA A 34 8.24 48.70 4.62
CA ALA A 34 8.94 49.58 3.68
C ALA A 34 9.67 50.75 4.38
N ARG A 35 9.14 51.22 5.54
CA ARG A 35 9.80 52.25 6.35
C ARG A 35 11.06 51.73 7.04
N GLN A 36 11.03 50.50 7.49
CA GLN A 36 12.19 49.84 8.09
C GLN A 36 13.26 49.61 7.03
N THR A 37 12.88 49.10 5.86
CA THR A 37 13.78 48.87 4.72
C THR A 37 14.41 50.20 4.25
N ALA A 38 13.65 51.32 4.25
CA ALA A 38 14.16 52.63 3.87
C ALA A 38 15.22 53.16 4.86
N ARG A 39 14.97 52.93 6.17
CA ARG A 39 15.95 53.29 7.21
C ARG A 39 17.24 52.47 7.10
N GLU A 40 17.10 51.16 6.93
CA GLU A 40 18.23 50.24 6.76
C GLU A 40 19.07 50.54 5.53
N ALA A 41 18.42 50.92 4.43
CA ALA A 41 19.08 51.27 3.18
C ALA A 41 19.56 52.73 3.11
N GLY A 42 19.31 53.56 4.13
CA GLY A 42 19.69 54.98 4.12
C GLY A 42 19.11 55.75 2.95
N THR A 43 17.84 55.47 2.56
CA THR A 43 17.25 56.01 1.34
C THR A 43 15.81 56.48 1.52
N ASP A 44 15.33 57.24 0.53
CA ASP A 44 13.95 57.74 0.56
C ASP A 44 12.93 56.62 0.47
N TYR A 45 11.90 56.70 1.30
CA TYR A 45 10.80 55.73 1.37
C TYR A 45 10.13 55.50 0.00
N ARG A 46 9.95 56.54 -0.80
CA ARG A 46 9.29 56.43 -2.13
C ARG A 46 10.11 55.58 -3.10
N MET A 47 11.45 55.66 -3.01
CA MET A 47 12.34 54.83 -3.84
C MET A 47 12.25 53.36 -3.43
N VAL A 48 12.19 53.07 -2.12
CA VAL A 48 12.03 51.73 -1.62
C VAL A 48 10.67 51.14 -2.04
N VAL A 49 9.59 51.91 -1.92
CA VAL A 49 8.27 51.46 -2.35
C VAL A 49 8.24 51.16 -3.86
N ALA A 50 8.90 52.00 -4.69
CA ALA A 50 8.98 51.74 -6.12
C ALA A 50 9.79 50.48 -6.46
N ALA A 51 10.89 50.20 -5.73
CA ALA A 51 11.67 48.98 -5.87
C ALA A 51 10.87 47.73 -5.42
N LEU A 52 10.18 47.81 -4.28
CA LEU A 52 9.34 46.74 -3.75
C LEU A 52 8.18 46.38 -4.69
N ARG A 53 7.53 47.39 -5.32
CA ARG A 53 6.48 47.11 -6.33
C ARG A 53 7.03 46.37 -7.57
N GLY A 54 8.27 46.65 -7.96
CA GLY A 54 8.92 45.86 -9.02
C GLY A 54 9.11 44.41 -8.62
N LEU A 55 9.56 44.14 -7.40
CA LEU A 55 9.74 42.78 -6.89
C LEU A 55 8.41 42.06 -6.62
N GLU A 56 7.35 42.80 -6.28
CA GLU A 56 5.98 42.27 -6.18
C GLU A 56 5.45 41.84 -7.55
N TRP A 57 5.69 42.68 -8.60
CA TRP A 57 5.36 42.33 -9.96
C TRP A 57 6.08 41.05 -10.44
N ASP A 58 7.34 40.89 -10.04
CA ASP A 58 8.13 39.70 -10.32
C ASP A 58 7.69 38.47 -9.45
N GLY A 59 6.74 38.66 -8.53
CA GLY A 59 6.22 37.62 -7.64
C GLY A 59 7.15 37.23 -6.49
N LEU A 60 8.29 37.91 -6.33
CA LEU A 60 9.25 37.66 -5.24
C LEU A 60 8.76 38.15 -3.87
N LEU A 61 7.92 39.19 -3.87
CA LEU A 61 7.34 39.80 -2.67
C LEU A 61 5.82 39.92 -2.78
N GLU A 62 5.16 40.08 -1.63
CA GLU A 62 3.76 40.45 -1.50
C GLU A 62 3.67 41.64 -0.54
N ILE A 63 3.11 42.77 -0.98
CA ILE A 63 2.93 43.97 -0.17
C ILE A 63 1.49 43.99 0.34
N ARG A 64 1.31 43.86 1.64
CA ARG A 64 -0.03 43.91 2.27
C ARG A 64 -0.29 45.29 2.84
N PRO A 65 -1.38 45.98 2.46
CA PRO A 65 -1.75 47.26 3.05
C PRO A 65 -1.85 47.13 4.59
N ARG A 66 -1.15 47.99 5.31
CA ARG A 66 -1.05 47.99 6.79
C ARG A 66 -0.42 46.72 7.41
N GLY A 67 -0.10 45.68 6.63
CA GLY A 67 0.46 44.41 7.08
C GLY A 67 1.98 44.29 6.95
N GLY A 68 2.60 45.00 6.01
CA GLY A 68 4.04 44.93 5.74
C GLY A 68 4.40 44.22 4.43
N ILE A 69 5.65 43.80 4.35
CA ILE A 69 6.23 43.10 3.21
C ILE A 69 6.42 41.64 3.59
N TYR A 70 6.03 40.77 2.69
CA TYR A 70 6.15 39.32 2.85
C TYR A 70 6.89 38.71 1.66
N VAL A 71 7.57 37.62 1.88
CA VAL A 71 8.11 36.79 0.78
C VAL A 71 6.95 36.32 -0.09
N GLY A 72 7.04 36.48 -1.39
CA GLY A 72 5.99 36.11 -2.33
C GLY A 72 5.62 34.63 -2.22
N ARG A 73 4.35 34.34 -2.17
CA ARG A 73 3.83 32.96 -2.15
C ARG A 73 3.88 32.30 -3.54
N ARG A 74 4.35 33.01 -4.56
CA ARG A 74 4.52 32.53 -5.93
C ARG A 74 5.88 31.88 -6.22
N ALA A 75 6.70 31.55 -5.21
CA ALA A 75 7.59 30.41 -5.42
C ALA A 75 6.69 29.25 -5.89
N PRO A 76 7.07 28.48 -6.95
CA PRO A 76 6.23 27.40 -7.40
C PRO A 76 5.84 26.62 -6.14
N ARG A 77 4.55 26.59 -5.85
CA ARG A 77 4.02 25.70 -4.85
C ARG A 77 4.42 24.32 -5.37
N LEU A 78 5.50 23.77 -4.83
CA LEU A 78 5.57 22.34 -4.71
C LEU A 78 4.25 22.00 -4.01
N PRO A 79 3.32 21.28 -4.65
CA PRO A 79 2.07 20.95 -4.01
C PRO A 79 2.46 20.38 -2.66
N SER A 80 1.77 20.77 -1.60
CA SER A 80 1.83 20.06 -0.31
C SER A 80 1.35 18.65 -0.62
N HIS A 81 2.29 17.76 -0.96
CA HIS A 81 2.01 16.42 -1.38
C HIS A 81 1.59 15.61 -0.16
N GLN A 82 0.29 15.52 0.05
CA GLN A 82 -0.20 14.21 0.47
C GLN A 82 0.00 13.31 -0.75
N PRO A 83 0.84 12.26 -0.65
CA PRO A 83 1.14 11.39 -1.77
C PRO A 83 -0.17 10.78 -2.28
N ARG A 84 -0.67 11.26 -3.42
CA ARG A 84 -1.95 10.86 -4.00
C ARG A 84 -1.81 9.63 -4.90
N GLY A 85 -0.61 9.38 -5.41
CA GLY A 85 -0.32 8.29 -6.34
C GLY A 85 0.93 7.49 -5.95
N PHE A 86 1.21 6.46 -6.73
CA PHE A 86 2.42 5.64 -6.56
C PHE A 86 3.69 6.49 -6.72
N GLY A 87 3.75 7.34 -7.76
CA GLY A 87 4.92 8.19 -8.05
C GLY A 87 5.25 9.14 -6.90
N ASP A 88 4.24 9.80 -6.32
CA ASP A 88 4.46 10.73 -5.21
C ASP A 88 5.02 10.01 -3.97
N ARG A 89 4.48 8.83 -3.65
CA ARG A 89 4.99 8.02 -2.53
C ARG A 89 6.42 7.53 -2.76
N LEU A 90 6.74 7.17 -4.01
CA LEU A 90 8.09 6.77 -4.38
C LEU A 90 9.07 7.94 -4.25
N VAL A 91 8.66 9.15 -4.65
CA VAL A 91 9.47 10.37 -4.47
C VAL A 91 9.73 10.62 -3.00
N GLU A 92 8.72 10.60 -2.13
CA GLU A 92 8.88 10.82 -0.69
C GLU A 92 9.81 9.78 -0.04
N LEU A 93 9.62 8.50 -0.36
CA LEU A 93 10.51 7.42 0.10
C LEU A 93 11.96 7.68 -0.35
N THR A 94 12.15 8.00 -1.63
CA THR A 94 13.49 8.23 -2.20
C THR A 94 14.16 9.46 -1.59
N LEU A 95 13.40 10.55 -1.35
CA LEU A 95 13.92 11.74 -0.69
C LEU A 95 14.40 11.46 0.74
N GLY A 96 13.68 10.64 1.49
CA GLY A 96 14.10 10.21 2.83
C GLY A 96 15.45 9.50 2.82
N GLU A 97 15.66 8.58 1.90
CA GLU A 97 16.92 7.83 1.76
C GLU A 97 18.08 8.71 1.25
N LEU A 98 17.79 9.62 0.30
CA LEU A 98 18.78 10.60 -0.21
C LEU A 98 19.22 11.58 0.89
N ALA A 99 18.29 12.02 1.75
CA ALA A 99 18.60 12.85 2.91
C ALA A 99 19.53 12.11 3.91
N GLY A 100 19.44 10.78 3.97
CA GLY A 100 20.37 9.90 4.69
C GLY A 100 21.71 9.70 3.99
N GLY A 101 21.95 10.33 2.84
CA GLY A 101 23.22 10.27 2.11
C GLY A 101 23.35 9.10 1.12
N LEU A 102 22.28 8.36 0.83
CA LEU A 102 22.31 7.25 -0.13
C LEU A 102 22.12 7.76 -1.57
N PRO A 103 22.99 7.42 -2.54
CA PRO A 103 22.76 7.73 -3.95
C PRO A 103 21.51 7.04 -4.50
N ILE A 104 20.81 7.68 -5.45
CA ILE A 104 19.56 7.15 -6.02
C ILE A 104 19.71 5.75 -6.63
N ALA A 105 20.84 5.45 -7.23
CA ALA A 105 21.14 4.12 -7.78
C ALA A 105 21.15 3.04 -6.68
N VAL A 106 21.70 3.35 -5.50
CA VAL A 106 21.72 2.46 -4.33
C VAL A 106 20.33 2.27 -3.76
N VAL A 107 19.51 3.34 -3.71
CA VAL A 107 18.11 3.26 -3.27
C VAL A 107 17.30 2.36 -4.20
N ALA A 108 17.44 2.52 -5.52
CA ALA A 108 16.75 1.69 -6.51
C ALA A 108 17.14 0.20 -6.40
N GLU A 109 18.43 -0.09 -6.20
CA GLU A 109 18.92 -1.45 -6.00
C GLU A 109 18.38 -2.07 -4.72
N ARG A 110 18.41 -1.33 -3.61
CA ARG A 110 17.82 -1.77 -2.32
C ARG A 110 16.34 -2.08 -2.44
N LEU A 111 15.56 -1.20 -3.07
CA LEU A 111 14.13 -1.42 -3.26
C LEU A 111 13.85 -2.71 -4.05
N ARG A 112 14.57 -2.92 -5.15
CA ARG A 112 14.44 -4.14 -5.96
C ARG A 112 14.78 -5.37 -5.14
N HIS A 113 15.88 -5.34 -4.40
CA HIS A 113 16.32 -6.46 -3.56
C HIS A 113 15.35 -6.76 -2.42
N CYS A 114 14.85 -5.72 -1.73
CA CYS A 114 13.90 -5.89 -0.63
C CYS A 114 12.56 -6.49 -1.07
N LEU A 115 12.17 -6.28 -2.34
CA LEU A 115 10.89 -6.76 -2.88
C LEU A 115 11.02 -8.06 -3.68
N ASP A 116 12.22 -8.63 -3.79
CA ASP A 116 12.44 -9.90 -4.49
C ASP A 116 11.89 -11.08 -3.68
N ALA A 117 10.74 -11.61 -4.09
CA ALA A 117 10.11 -12.75 -3.46
C ALA A 117 10.54 -14.10 -4.07
N ALA A 118 11.27 -14.11 -5.18
CA ALA A 118 11.58 -15.33 -5.96
C ALA A 118 12.40 -16.39 -5.21
N ARG A 119 13.02 -16.02 -4.09
CA ARG A 119 13.83 -16.93 -3.26
C ARG A 119 13.13 -17.39 -1.99
N LEU A 120 11.96 -16.84 -1.71
CA LEU A 120 11.20 -17.11 -0.48
C LEU A 120 10.10 -18.12 -0.75
N ARG A 121 9.93 -19.05 0.17
CA ARG A 121 8.95 -20.13 0.08
C ARG A 121 7.92 -20.03 1.20
N ALA A 122 6.66 -20.19 0.82
CA ALA A 122 5.56 -20.30 1.75
C ALA A 122 5.02 -21.73 1.83
N ALA A 123 4.60 -22.18 2.99
CA ALA A 123 3.74 -23.35 3.12
C ALA A 123 2.34 -22.90 3.55
N CYS A 124 1.37 -23.11 2.68
CA CYS A 124 -0.05 -22.88 2.93
C CYS A 124 -0.63 -24.13 3.60
N ILE A 125 -1.20 -23.99 4.79
CA ILE A 125 -1.66 -25.13 5.59
C ILE A 125 -3.13 -24.95 5.92
N GLU A 126 -3.97 -25.83 5.42
CA GLU A 126 -5.44 -25.83 5.61
C GLU A 126 -6.04 -27.23 5.57
N CYS A 127 -7.33 -27.34 5.93
CA CYS A 127 -8.04 -28.61 6.02
C CYS A 127 -8.81 -29.01 4.75
N ASN A 128 -8.81 -28.20 3.71
CA ASN A 128 -9.47 -28.49 2.44
C ASN A 128 -8.71 -27.87 1.25
N GLN A 129 -8.87 -28.47 0.08
CA GLN A 129 -8.11 -28.10 -1.11
C GLN A 129 -8.49 -26.73 -1.66
N ASP A 130 -9.75 -26.32 -1.57
CA ASP A 130 -10.18 -25.00 -2.08
C ASP A 130 -9.52 -23.84 -1.32
N GLN A 131 -9.37 -23.95 0.00
CA GLN A 131 -8.63 -22.95 0.79
C GLN A 131 -7.13 -23.01 0.53
N LEU A 132 -6.56 -24.18 0.33
CA LEU A 132 -5.15 -24.34 -0.04
C LEU A 132 -4.86 -23.65 -1.38
N ASP A 133 -5.67 -23.93 -2.40
CA ASP A 133 -5.54 -23.33 -3.72
C ASP A 133 -5.71 -21.80 -3.64
N PHE A 134 -6.66 -21.31 -2.83
CA PHE A 134 -6.86 -19.89 -2.59
C PHE A 134 -5.63 -19.21 -1.98
N LEU A 135 -5.08 -19.77 -0.91
CA LEU A 135 -3.89 -19.19 -0.25
C LEU A 135 -2.69 -19.18 -1.18
N CYS A 136 -2.45 -20.29 -1.90
CA CYS A 136 -1.32 -20.40 -2.82
C CYS A 136 -1.45 -19.42 -4.00
N GLU A 137 -2.63 -19.29 -4.60
CA GLU A 137 -2.86 -18.37 -5.71
C GLU A 137 -2.72 -16.89 -5.29
N GLU A 138 -3.27 -16.50 -4.14
CA GLU A 138 -3.13 -15.15 -3.60
C GLU A 138 -1.67 -14.79 -3.30
N LEU A 139 -0.89 -15.72 -2.75
CA LEU A 139 0.53 -15.51 -2.48
C LEU A 139 1.35 -15.40 -3.77
N GLN A 140 1.10 -16.25 -4.74
CA GLN A 140 1.82 -16.25 -6.00
C GLN A 140 1.48 -15.03 -6.86
N VAL A 141 0.18 -14.76 -7.06
CA VAL A 141 -0.27 -13.65 -7.93
C VAL A 141 -0.06 -12.29 -7.26
N GLY A 142 -0.32 -12.20 -5.95
CA GLY A 142 -0.21 -10.95 -5.22
C GLY A 142 1.20 -10.55 -4.81
N PHE A 143 2.07 -11.52 -4.55
CA PHE A 143 3.38 -11.29 -3.94
C PHE A 143 4.55 -12.00 -4.66
N GLY A 144 4.30 -12.84 -5.65
CA GLY A 144 5.34 -13.61 -6.32
C GLY A 144 6.00 -14.71 -5.46
N LEU A 145 5.37 -15.08 -4.33
CA LEU A 145 5.89 -16.10 -3.42
C LEU A 145 5.62 -17.51 -3.97
N GLU A 146 6.67 -18.32 -4.09
CA GLU A 146 6.51 -19.76 -4.29
C GLU A 146 5.81 -20.38 -3.08
N SER A 147 4.72 -21.11 -3.28
CA SER A 147 3.94 -21.67 -2.21
C SER A 147 3.60 -23.14 -2.39
N ALA A 148 3.67 -23.92 -1.33
CA ALA A 148 3.30 -25.32 -1.29
C ALA A 148 2.02 -25.51 -0.46
N ALA A 149 1.05 -26.25 -1.03
CA ALA A 149 -0.17 -26.63 -0.35
C ALA A 149 0.07 -27.85 0.55
N VAL A 150 -0.32 -27.78 1.82
CA VAL A 150 -0.16 -28.83 2.80
C VAL A 150 -1.45 -29.01 3.59
N GLU A 151 -2.08 -30.18 3.53
CA GLU A 151 -3.21 -30.49 4.39
C GLU A 151 -2.76 -30.57 5.86
N ILE A 152 -3.54 -29.97 6.76
CA ILE A 152 -3.19 -29.84 8.17
C ILE A 152 -2.97 -31.17 8.87
N ASP A 153 -3.72 -32.20 8.48
CA ASP A 153 -3.60 -33.55 9.05
C ASP A 153 -2.20 -34.17 8.85
N ARG A 154 -1.48 -33.71 7.81
CA ARG A 154 -0.09 -34.16 7.56
C ARG A 154 0.90 -33.68 8.62
N LEU A 155 0.52 -32.72 9.44
CA LEU A 155 1.37 -32.24 10.55
C LEU A 155 1.38 -33.19 11.73
N ARG A 156 0.40 -34.12 11.86
CA ARG A 156 0.28 -35.07 12.99
C ARG A 156 1.48 -36.01 13.08
N GLY A 157 2.05 -36.39 11.94
CA GLY A 157 3.27 -37.22 11.86
C GLY A 157 4.59 -36.44 11.91
N GLY A 158 4.53 -35.15 12.24
CA GLY A 158 5.64 -34.23 12.17
C GLY A 158 5.59 -33.35 10.90
N PRO A 159 6.33 -32.22 10.88
CA PRO A 159 6.28 -31.29 9.77
C PRO A 159 6.84 -31.91 8.49
N PRO A 160 6.05 -32.02 7.42
CA PRO A 160 6.49 -32.57 6.13
C PRO A 160 7.52 -31.65 5.45
N LEU A 161 8.22 -32.17 4.43
CA LEU A 161 9.31 -31.48 3.76
C LEU A 161 8.94 -30.04 3.30
N PRO A 162 7.78 -29.79 2.66
CA PRO A 162 7.42 -28.43 2.26
C PRO A 162 7.33 -27.45 3.45
N VAL A 163 6.85 -27.90 4.61
CA VAL A 163 6.78 -27.07 5.83
C VAL A 163 8.17 -26.81 6.41
N ARG A 164 9.06 -27.80 6.34
CA ARG A 164 10.45 -27.63 6.80
C ARG A 164 11.26 -26.71 5.90
N GLN A 165 11.01 -26.71 4.59
CA GLN A 165 11.70 -25.89 3.61
C GLN A 165 11.11 -24.47 3.46
N ALA A 166 9.89 -24.24 3.92
CA ALA A 166 9.27 -22.93 3.86
C ALA A 166 9.96 -21.92 4.78
N ASP A 167 9.98 -20.67 4.39
CA ASP A 167 10.43 -19.53 5.18
C ASP A 167 9.29 -18.95 6.02
N VAL A 168 8.06 -19.10 5.54
CA VAL A 168 6.83 -18.63 6.22
C VAL A 168 5.73 -19.70 6.16
N LEU A 169 5.02 -19.85 7.26
CA LEU A 169 3.81 -20.69 7.33
C LEU A 169 2.58 -19.80 7.25
N VAL A 170 1.64 -20.14 6.37
CA VAL A 170 0.44 -19.34 6.11
C VAL A 170 -0.81 -20.21 6.32
N SER A 171 -1.79 -19.68 7.03
CA SER A 171 -3.05 -20.37 7.30
C SER A 171 -4.15 -19.39 7.62
N THR A 172 -5.39 -19.83 7.68
CA THR A 172 -6.51 -19.01 8.16
C THR A 172 -6.67 -19.08 9.68
N ILE A 173 -7.58 -18.26 10.20
CA ILE A 173 -7.86 -18.17 11.64
C ILE A 173 -8.27 -19.52 12.26
N PHE A 174 -8.86 -20.43 11.46
CA PHE A 174 -9.39 -21.71 11.95
C PHE A 174 -8.31 -22.64 12.49
N HIS A 175 -7.08 -22.53 11.99
CA HIS A 175 -5.94 -23.34 12.39
C HIS A 175 -4.82 -22.52 13.05
N ALA A 176 -5.09 -21.24 13.38
CA ALA A 176 -4.09 -20.29 13.86
C ALA A 176 -3.28 -20.80 15.06
N GLY A 177 -3.93 -21.42 16.03
CA GLY A 177 -3.26 -21.95 17.24
C GLY A 177 -2.25 -23.05 16.93
N GLU A 178 -2.62 -23.97 16.05
CA GLU A 178 -1.75 -25.10 15.65
C GLU A 178 -0.57 -24.63 14.81
N ILE A 179 -0.83 -23.74 13.84
CA ILE A 179 0.21 -23.25 12.93
C ILE A 179 1.19 -22.33 13.66
N ARG A 180 0.75 -21.47 14.57
CA ARG A 180 1.65 -20.67 15.42
C ARG A 180 2.58 -21.54 16.26
N ARG A 181 2.06 -22.62 16.87
CA ARG A 181 2.89 -23.57 17.63
C ARG A 181 3.89 -24.30 16.73
N CYS A 182 3.46 -24.68 15.52
CA CYS A 182 4.35 -25.32 14.54
C CYS A 182 5.47 -24.35 14.11
N ALA A 183 5.12 -23.12 13.75
CA ALA A 183 6.07 -22.08 13.34
C ALA A 183 7.08 -21.78 14.45
N ALA A 184 6.61 -21.60 15.68
CA ALA A 184 7.49 -21.35 16.84
C ALA A 184 8.50 -22.47 17.06
N ARG A 185 8.09 -23.74 16.96
CA ARG A 185 8.99 -24.90 17.09
C ARG A 185 10.04 -24.97 15.98
N LEU A 186 9.70 -24.47 14.79
CA LEU A 186 10.60 -24.49 13.63
C LEU A 186 11.40 -23.19 13.46
N GLY A 187 11.18 -22.18 14.32
CA GLY A 187 11.82 -20.86 14.18
C GLY A 187 11.40 -20.11 12.91
N LYS A 188 10.18 -20.31 12.44
CA LYS A 188 9.68 -19.75 11.18
C LYS A 188 8.70 -18.60 11.39
N ALA A 189 8.62 -17.72 10.40
CA ALA A 189 7.57 -16.71 10.34
C ALA A 189 6.18 -17.39 10.18
N CYS A 190 5.14 -16.71 10.68
CA CYS A 190 3.77 -17.21 10.59
C CYS A 190 2.82 -16.07 10.25
N VAL A 191 2.02 -16.23 9.21
CA VAL A 191 0.96 -15.31 8.83
C VAL A 191 -0.39 -15.99 8.93
N ILE A 192 -1.29 -15.39 9.71
CA ILE A 192 -2.69 -15.83 9.82
C ILE A 192 -3.55 -14.90 9.00
N VAL A 193 -4.06 -15.46 7.91
CA VAL A 193 -4.81 -14.70 6.91
C VAL A 193 -6.19 -14.30 7.42
N THR A 194 -6.56 -13.06 7.16
CA THR A 194 -7.91 -12.54 7.28
C THR A 194 -8.39 -11.99 5.94
N LEU A 195 -9.68 -12.09 5.70
CA LEU A 195 -10.30 -11.61 4.47
C LEU A 195 -10.47 -10.09 4.48
N ASP A 196 -10.51 -9.48 3.28
CA ASP A 196 -10.79 -8.04 3.12
C ASP A 196 -12.20 -7.73 3.65
N PRO A 197 -12.33 -6.81 4.64
CA PRO A 197 -13.62 -6.42 5.19
C PRO A 197 -14.60 -5.86 4.14
N ARG A 198 -14.09 -5.20 3.10
CA ARG A 198 -14.93 -4.69 2.00
C ARG A 198 -15.59 -5.82 1.25
N ARG A 199 -14.88 -6.93 1.06
CA ARG A 199 -15.44 -8.11 0.40
C ARG A 199 -16.51 -8.76 1.26
N ARG A 200 -16.26 -8.88 2.57
CA ARG A 200 -17.29 -9.35 3.50
C ARG A 200 -18.54 -8.48 3.40
N ALA A 201 -18.39 -7.15 3.48
CA ALA A 201 -19.47 -6.19 3.38
C ALA A 201 -20.25 -6.33 2.05
N GLU A 202 -19.55 -6.51 0.92
CA GLU A 202 -20.18 -6.71 -0.39
C GLU A 202 -21.01 -7.99 -0.45
N VAL A 203 -20.48 -9.11 0.06
CA VAL A 203 -21.22 -10.37 0.12
C VAL A 203 -22.43 -10.25 1.05
N THR A 204 -22.26 -9.68 2.25
CA THR A 204 -23.37 -9.45 3.20
C THR A 204 -24.47 -8.58 2.59
N ARG A 205 -24.11 -7.51 1.88
CA ARG A 205 -25.05 -6.65 1.18
C ARG A 205 -25.88 -7.45 0.15
N ARG A 206 -25.20 -8.28 -0.64
CA ARG A 206 -25.88 -9.14 -1.63
C ARG A 206 -26.78 -10.18 -0.98
N LEU A 207 -26.33 -10.82 0.10
CA LEU A 207 -27.12 -11.77 0.87
C LEU A 207 -28.41 -11.14 1.44
N ALA A 208 -28.38 -9.85 1.77
CA ALA A 208 -29.59 -9.14 2.21
C ALA A 208 -30.64 -9.01 1.11
N GLU A 209 -30.24 -8.99 -0.16
CA GLU A 209 -31.12 -8.79 -1.32
C GLU A 209 -31.54 -10.10 -1.99
N ARG A 210 -30.58 -11.04 -2.19
CA ARG A 210 -30.79 -12.25 -3.01
C ARG A 210 -29.85 -13.39 -2.61
N PRO A 211 -30.08 -14.63 -3.09
CA PRO A 211 -29.15 -15.71 -2.88
C PRO A 211 -27.76 -15.44 -3.46
N VAL A 212 -26.71 -15.84 -2.73
CA VAL A 212 -25.33 -15.82 -3.18
C VAL A 212 -24.81 -17.25 -3.22
N TYR A 213 -24.25 -17.62 -4.36
CA TYR A 213 -23.75 -18.96 -4.62
C TYR A 213 -22.23 -19.02 -4.46
N PHE A 214 -21.75 -19.81 -3.51
CA PHE A 214 -20.35 -20.10 -3.31
C PHE A 214 -20.06 -21.47 -3.90
N ILE A 215 -19.21 -21.52 -4.93
CA ILE A 215 -18.92 -22.74 -5.67
C ILE A 215 -17.48 -23.14 -5.44
N GLY A 216 -17.27 -24.30 -4.85
CA GLY A 216 -15.99 -24.95 -4.64
C GLY A 216 -15.89 -26.28 -5.37
N ALA A 217 -14.76 -26.95 -5.21
CA ALA A 217 -14.51 -28.30 -5.72
C ALA A 217 -14.27 -29.33 -4.59
N ASP A 218 -14.11 -28.84 -3.35
CA ASP A 218 -13.96 -29.68 -2.15
C ASP A 218 -15.20 -29.58 -1.26
N PRO A 219 -15.93 -30.68 -0.99
CA PRO A 219 -17.14 -30.64 -0.15
C PRO A 219 -16.90 -30.07 1.26
N ARG A 220 -15.70 -30.24 1.80
CA ARG A 220 -15.30 -29.68 3.10
C ARG A 220 -15.31 -28.16 3.10
N TRP A 221 -15.02 -27.54 1.93
CA TRP A 221 -15.14 -26.09 1.76
C TRP A 221 -16.59 -25.63 1.82
N ALA A 222 -17.50 -26.30 1.12
CA ALA A 222 -18.92 -25.93 1.12
C ALA A 222 -19.49 -25.90 2.55
N ALA A 223 -19.24 -26.95 3.33
CA ALA A 223 -19.63 -26.99 4.73
C ALA A 223 -19.01 -25.85 5.56
N LYS A 224 -17.73 -25.56 5.35
CA LYS A 224 -17.01 -24.49 6.05
C LYS A 224 -17.51 -23.10 5.68
N ALA A 225 -17.86 -22.86 4.40
CA ALA A 225 -18.42 -21.61 3.95
C ALA A 225 -19.73 -21.27 4.67
N LEU A 226 -20.61 -22.23 4.85
CA LEU A 226 -21.85 -22.04 5.62
C LEU A 226 -21.58 -21.64 7.07
N VAL A 227 -20.58 -22.25 7.71
CA VAL A 227 -20.18 -21.88 9.09
C VAL A 227 -19.57 -20.48 9.16
N ILE A 228 -18.72 -20.13 8.19
CA ILE A 228 -18.08 -18.79 8.14
C ILE A 228 -19.12 -17.68 8.07
N TRP A 229 -20.18 -17.89 7.32
CA TRP A 229 -21.19 -16.86 7.03
C TRP A 229 -22.44 -16.96 7.92
N ALA A 230 -22.54 -17.97 8.78
CA ALA A 230 -23.74 -18.24 9.61
C ALA A 230 -24.23 -17.06 10.46
N GLY A 231 -23.32 -16.15 10.87
CA GLY A 231 -23.67 -14.96 11.66
C GLY A 231 -23.99 -13.69 10.86
N GLU A 232 -23.93 -13.75 9.53
CA GLU A 232 -24.17 -12.58 8.70
C GLU A 232 -25.66 -12.39 8.38
N PRO A 233 -26.14 -11.13 8.25
CA PRO A 233 -27.50 -10.86 7.78
C PRO A 233 -27.75 -11.52 6.42
N GLY A 234 -28.84 -12.28 6.28
CA GLY A 234 -29.17 -13.00 5.05
C GLY A 234 -28.43 -14.31 4.84
N ALA A 235 -27.73 -14.83 5.86
CA ALA A 235 -26.96 -16.08 5.77
C ALA A 235 -27.82 -17.29 5.30
N GLU A 236 -29.12 -17.29 5.57
CA GLU A 236 -30.07 -18.30 5.10
C GLU A 236 -30.20 -18.38 3.57
N ARG A 237 -29.77 -17.30 2.87
CA ARG A 237 -29.75 -17.22 1.40
C ARG A 237 -28.43 -17.66 0.79
N LEU A 238 -27.42 -17.98 1.61
CA LEU A 238 -26.18 -18.55 1.12
C LEU A 238 -26.42 -19.95 0.57
N ARG A 239 -25.87 -20.21 -0.60
CA ARG A 239 -25.86 -21.52 -1.25
C ARG A 239 -24.42 -21.93 -1.49
N ALA A 240 -23.93 -22.89 -0.76
CA ALA A 240 -22.58 -23.45 -0.96
C ALA A 240 -22.72 -24.73 -1.79
N LEU A 241 -22.11 -24.73 -2.97
CA LEU A 241 -22.21 -25.83 -3.94
C LEU A 241 -20.82 -26.39 -4.24
N THR A 242 -20.77 -27.69 -4.50
CA THR A 242 -19.55 -28.42 -4.83
C THR A 242 -19.65 -29.02 -6.22
N ILE A 243 -18.70 -28.70 -7.10
CA ILE A 243 -18.62 -29.24 -8.45
C ILE A 243 -18.54 -30.79 -8.39
N GLY A 244 -19.35 -31.45 -9.20
CA GLY A 244 -19.42 -32.91 -9.25
C GLY A 244 -20.31 -33.55 -8.18
N HIS A 245 -20.80 -32.77 -7.22
CA HIS A 245 -21.76 -33.23 -6.21
C HIS A 245 -23.13 -32.54 -6.35
N ASP A 246 -23.13 -31.25 -6.66
CA ASP A 246 -24.34 -30.43 -6.77
C ASP A 246 -24.58 -30.03 -8.22
N SER A 247 -25.88 -29.89 -8.60
CA SER A 247 -26.24 -29.34 -9.91
C SER A 247 -26.02 -27.83 -9.93
N LEU A 248 -25.32 -27.34 -10.96
CA LEU A 248 -25.10 -25.92 -11.21
C LEU A 248 -26.12 -25.31 -12.20
N GLU A 249 -26.98 -26.14 -12.79
CA GLU A 249 -27.93 -25.69 -13.83
C GLU A 249 -29.04 -24.80 -13.30
N ASN A 250 -29.36 -24.93 -12.01
CA ASN A 250 -30.43 -24.19 -11.36
C ASN A 250 -29.98 -22.86 -10.74
N ILE A 251 -28.77 -22.40 -11.05
CA ILE A 251 -28.28 -21.11 -10.56
C ILE A 251 -28.88 -19.98 -11.41
N PRO A 252 -29.71 -19.08 -10.84
CA PRO A 252 -30.33 -17.99 -11.61
C PRO A 252 -29.29 -17.14 -12.33
N GLU A 253 -29.62 -16.65 -13.52
CA GLU A 253 -28.67 -15.85 -14.33
C GLU A 253 -28.24 -14.55 -13.63
N ASP A 254 -29.12 -13.95 -12.84
CA ASP A 254 -28.87 -12.72 -12.08
C ASP A 254 -28.23 -12.97 -10.69
N ALA A 255 -28.04 -14.25 -10.31
CA ALA A 255 -27.47 -14.59 -9.01
C ALA A 255 -26.00 -14.17 -8.90
N ALA A 256 -25.62 -13.66 -7.72
CA ALA A 256 -24.23 -13.42 -7.40
C ALA A 256 -23.49 -14.75 -7.17
N VAL A 257 -22.38 -14.95 -7.88
CA VAL A 257 -21.59 -16.17 -7.82
C VAL A 257 -20.18 -15.86 -7.32
N MET A 258 -19.70 -16.65 -6.37
CA MET A 258 -18.33 -16.65 -5.93
C MET A 258 -17.69 -18.02 -6.23
N LEU A 259 -16.63 -18.00 -7.01
CA LEU A 259 -15.91 -19.20 -7.39
C LEU A 259 -14.60 -19.31 -6.61
N MET A 260 -14.37 -20.45 -5.97
CA MET A 260 -13.03 -20.79 -5.47
C MET A 260 -12.07 -20.99 -6.66
N PRO A 261 -10.75 -20.79 -6.51
CA PRO A 261 -9.80 -20.85 -7.62
C PRO A 261 -9.91 -22.12 -8.45
N ARG A 262 -10.01 -23.27 -7.81
CA ARG A 262 -10.16 -24.55 -8.49
C ARG A 262 -11.48 -24.64 -9.25
N ALA A 263 -12.57 -24.20 -8.66
CA ALA A 263 -13.87 -24.15 -9.31
C ALA A 263 -13.83 -23.23 -10.56
N ARG A 264 -13.17 -22.09 -10.44
CA ARG A 264 -12.97 -21.17 -11.58
C ARG A 264 -12.22 -21.81 -12.74
N ARG A 265 -11.16 -22.60 -12.46
CA ARG A 265 -10.42 -23.35 -13.48
C ARG A 265 -11.28 -24.45 -14.14
N LEU A 266 -12.03 -25.19 -13.33
CA LEU A 266 -12.89 -26.27 -13.84
C LEU A 266 -14.07 -25.77 -14.68
N LEU A 267 -14.57 -24.56 -14.40
CA LEU A 267 -15.69 -23.92 -15.10
C LEU A 267 -15.22 -22.91 -16.15
N ALA A 268 -13.96 -22.91 -16.52
CA ALA A 268 -13.41 -21.97 -17.51
C ALA A 268 -14.24 -22.01 -18.82
N GLY A 269 -14.55 -20.84 -19.36
CA GLY A 269 -15.38 -20.68 -20.57
C GLY A 269 -16.88 -20.77 -20.36
N THR A 270 -17.36 -20.86 -19.11
CA THR A 270 -18.79 -20.82 -18.80
C THR A 270 -19.24 -19.42 -18.38
N ALA A 271 -20.53 -19.10 -18.55
CA ALA A 271 -21.14 -17.85 -18.09
C ALA A 271 -21.00 -17.63 -16.58
N LEU A 272 -20.83 -18.70 -15.78
CA LEU A 272 -20.59 -18.60 -14.34
C LEU A 272 -19.27 -17.90 -14.02
N VAL A 273 -18.21 -18.12 -14.81
CA VAL A 273 -16.92 -17.46 -14.64
C VAL A 273 -16.96 -16.00 -15.00
N GLU A 274 -17.67 -15.66 -16.10
CA GLU A 274 -17.81 -14.28 -16.58
C GLU A 274 -18.51 -13.36 -15.57
N ARG A 275 -19.54 -13.88 -14.89
CA ARG A 275 -20.32 -13.14 -13.88
C ARG A 275 -19.84 -13.31 -12.44
N ALA A 276 -18.81 -14.13 -12.22
CA ALA A 276 -18.28 -14.35 -10.88
C ALA A 276 -17.65 -13.09 -10.29
N LEU A 277 -17.93 -12.86 -9.01
CA LEU A 277 -17.32 -11.77 -8.27
C LEU A 277 -15.78 -11.90 -8.26
N PRO A 278 -15.04 -10.78 -8.29
CA PRO A 278 -13.58 -10.80 -8.25
C PRO A 278 -13.05 -11.57 -7.04
N HIS A 279 -11.93 -12.27 -7.18
CA HIS A 279 -11.47 -13.24 -6.18
C HIS A 279 -10.40 -12.72 -5.19
N ARG A 280 -9.83 -11.53 -5.36
CA ARG A 280 -8.83 -11.02 -4.42
C ARG A 280 -9.41 -10.83 -3.02
N GLY A 281 -8.76 -11.44 -2.01
CA GLY A 281 -9.38 -11.63 -0.72
C GLY A 281 -8.59 -11.32 0.54
N PHE A 282 -7.28 -11.05 0.48
CA PHE A 282 -6.51 -10.73 1.69
C PHE A 282 -6.82 -9.32 2.22
N SER A 283 -6.96 -9.20 3.53
CA SER A 283 -7.08 -7.92 4.20
C SER A 283 -5.80 -7.09 4.05
N LEU A 284 -5.91 -5.77 4.24
CA LEU A 284 -4.75 -4.88 4.24
C LEU A 284 -3.73 -5.29 5.33
N GLU A 285 -4.21 -5.79 6.46
CA GLU A 285 -3.34 -6.26 7.55
C GLU A 285 -2.56 -7.52 7.15
N THR A 286 -3.22 -8.50 6.53
CA THR A 286 -2.54 -9.67 5.97
C THR A 286 -1.51 -9.28 4.91
N THR A 287 -1.89 -8.37 4.00
CA THR A 287 -0.99 -7.83 2.99
C THR A 287 0.26 -7.18 3.61
N ARG A 288 0.07 -6.37 4.66
CA ARG A 288 1.17 -5.75 5.41
C ARG A 288 2.10 -6.78 6.04
N GLN A 289 1.55 -7.81 6.67
CA GLN A 289 2.35 -8.88 7.30
C GLN A 289 3.19 -9.64 6.28
N ILE A 290 2.63 -9.97 5.12
CA ILE A 290 3.35 -10.67 4.04
C ILE A 290 4.45 -9.76 3.46
N LEU A 291 4.15 -8.50 3.15
CA LEU A 291 5.15 -7.55 2.66
C LEU A 291 6.27 -7.32 3.69
N SER A 292 5.91 -7.17 4.96
CA SER A 292 6.89 -7.03 6.04
C SER A 292 7.80 -8.25 6.12
N PHE A 293 7.24 -9.46 6.03
CA PHE A 293 8.02 -10.68 5.98
C PHE A 293 8.99 -10.68 4.79
N VAL A 294 8.54 -10.40 3.56
CA VAL A 294 9.38 -10.39 2.36
C VAL A 294 10.54 -9.41 2.50
N VAL A 295 10.25 -8.18 2.92
CA VAL A 295 11.26 -7.13 3.07
C VAL A 295 12.30 -7.52 4.13
N HIS A 296 11.88 -7.93 5.32
CA HIS A 296 12.81 -8.26 6.41
C HIS A 296 13.65 -9.52 6.12
N ALA A 297 13.07 -10.53 5.48
CA ALA A 297 13.80 -11.73 5.08
C ALA A 297 14.92 -11.39 4.07
N ASN A 298 14.64 -10.54 3.09
CA ASN A 298 15.62 -10.11 2.11
C ASN A 298 16.70 -9.21 2.72
N MET A 299 16.34 -8.30 3.61
CA MET A 299 17.30 -7.47 4.34
C MET A 299 18.25 -8.32 5.21
N ALA A 300 17.71 -9.30 5.94
CA ALA A 300 18.54 -10.22 6.74
C ALA A 300 19.50 -11.02 5.88
N ALA A 301 19.04 -11.53 4.72
CA ALA A 301 19.90 -12.26 3.79
C ALA A 301 21.01 -11.38 3.16
N ALA A 302 20.74 -10.09 2.93
CA ALA A 302 21.74 -9.14 2.45
C ALA A 302 22.82 -8.86 3.51
N THR A 303 22.41 -8.67 4.77
CA THR A 303 23.34 -8.43 5.89
C THR A 303 24.25 -9.64 6.13
N ALA A 304 23.71 -10.86 6.07
CA ALA A 304 24.50 -12.08 6.23
C ALA A 304 25.58 -12.26 5.15
N ARG A 305 25.31 -11.79 3.91
CA ARG A 305 26.31 -11.84 2.81
C ARG A 305 27.37 -10.77 2.92
N ALA A 306 27.06 -9.62 3.51
CA ALA A 306 28.02 -8.53 3.67
C ALA A 306 28.98 -8.75 4.86
N GLY A 307 28.65 -9.64 5.80
CA GLY A 307 29.45 -9.97 6.99
C GLY A 307 30.25 -11.27 6.89
N GLY A 308 30.14 -12.02 5.81
CA GLY A 308 30.92 -13.23 5.50
C GLY A 308 31.89 -12.99 4.34
#